data_f4d7520063c68345013d020ef692442d
#
_entry.id   f4d7520063c68345013d020ef692442d
#
_cell.length_a   1.000
_cell.length_b   1.000
_cell.length_c   1.000
_cell.angle_alpha   90.00
_cell.angle_beta   90.00
_cell.angle_gamma   90.00
#
_symmetry.space_group_name_H-M   'P 1'
#
loop_
_entity.id
_entity.type
_entity.pdbx_description
1 polymer ?
#
loop_
_entity_poly.entity_id
_entity_poly.type
_entity_poly.pdbx_seq_one_letter_code
_entity_poly.pdbx_strand_id
1 'polypeptide(L)'
;ADKFGSTYKGREFSINFITSHDGMTLNDLVSYNHKHNLENGEDNRDGHCSEFSFNCGIEGPTQDAEVLELRRRKIRLMHFLLQVSNGIPMILAGDEMLRTQLGNNNAYCHDSPLTWVDWTLAERNSELVEYVGSLIDFRKKNFGFLFSETSHYRWFNAIGEEESLEEYVRTLHWQVLNQQSPETEFRFLVNCFDRPVEFRVPEKNEWELILDSYGDVLGPISWEKPGSVWVEGFSAKCLKFRGDGKLVY
;
A
#
# COMPACT_ATOMS: atom_id res chain seq x y z
N ALA A 1 -2.40 7.58 -13.57
CA ALA A 1 -2.95 8.91 -13.92
C ALA A 1 -2.40 9.38 -15.26
N ASP A 2 -1.12 9.20 -15.54
CA ASP A 2 -0.49 9.73 -16.76
C ASP A 2 -0.95 9.03 -18.06
N LYS A 3 -1.34 7.76 -17.98
CA LYS A 3 -1.89 7.02 -19.14
C LYS A 3 -3.26 7.51 -19.59
N PHE A 4 -4.03 8.13 -18.71
CA PHE A 4 -5.40 8.59 -18.99
C PHE A 4 -5.55 10.10 -19.00
N GLY A 5 -4.55 10.85 -18.51
CA GLY A 5 -4.62 12.29 -18.27
C GLY A 5 -4.73 13.17 -19.51
N SER A 6 -4.35 12.69 -20.69
CA SER A 6 -4.49 13.44 -21.95
C SER A 6 -5.84 13.29 -22.63
N THR A 7 -6.61 12.24 -22.29
CA THR A 7 -7.85 11.88 -22.99
C THR A 7 -9.10 12.17 -22.14
N TYR A 8 -8.98 12.19 -20.82
CA TYR A 8 -10.10 12.39 -19.89
C TYR A 8 -9.78 13.50 -18.91
N LYS A 9 -10.63 14.52 -18.87
CA LYS A 9 -10.61 15.58 -17.86
C LYS A 9 -11.17 15.01 -16.54
N GLY A 10 -10.30 14.51 -15.67
CA GLY A 10 -10.68 14.00 -14.35
C GLY A 10 -9.78 12.82 -13.93
N ARG A 11 -9.27 12.89 -12.72
CA ARG A 11 -8.39 11.88 -12.10
C ARG A 11 -9.19 10.71 -11.49
N GLU A 12 -10.50 10.72 -11.63
CA GLU A 12 -11.47 9.90 -10.89
C GLU A 12 -11.82 8.58 -11.60
N PHE A 13 -11.23 8.30 -12.77
CA PHE A 13 -11.66 7.20 -13.64
C PHE A 13 -10.91 5.89 -13.45
N SER A 14 -9.86 5.86 -12.61
CA SER A 14 -9.18 4.59 -12.33
C SER A 14 -9.76 3.92 -11.09
N ILE A 15 -10.07 2.64 -11.20
CA ILE A 15 -10.32 1.77 -10.04
C ILE A 15 -9.01 1.05 -9.76
N ASN A 16 -8.44 1.32 -8.60
CA ASN A 16 -7.17 0.73 -8.16
C ASN A 16 -7.45 -0.43 -7.22
N PHE A 17 -6.80 -1.55 -7.43
CA PHE A 17 -6.89 -2.71 -6.57
C PHE A 17 -5.56 -3.48 -6.57
N ILE A 18 -5.31 -4.23 -5.53
CA ILE A 18 -4.20 -5.21 -5.46
C ILE A 18 -4.73 -6.57 -5.88
N THR A 19 -5.88 -6.94 -5.36
CA THR A 19 -6.57 -8.21 -5.55
C THR A 19 -8.03 -7.96 -5.92
N SER A 20 -8.64 -8.93 -6.60
CA SER A 20 -10.04 -8.89 -6.99
C SER A 20 -10.69 -10.27 -6.78
N HIS A 21 -11.95 -10.42 -7.20
CA HIS A 21 -12.67 -11.69 -7.09
C HIS A 21 -12.07 -12.82 -7.94
N ASP A 22 -11.38 -12.48 -9.04
CA ASP A 22 -10.57 -13.41 -9.82
C ASP A 22 -9.11 -13.28 -9.36
N GLY A 23 -8.45 -14.40 -9.14
CA GLY A 23 -7.09 -14.43 -8.65
C GLY A 23 -6.98 -14.79 -7.16
N MET A 24 -5.80 -14.59 -6.60
CA MET A 24 -5.51 -14.86 -5.19
C MET A 24 -6.05 -13.75 -4.29
N THR A 25 -6.40 -14.08 -3.04
CA THR A 25 -6.60 -13.09 -1.97
C THR A 25 -5.27 -12.42 -1.62
N LEU A 26 -5.31 -11.28 -0.92
CA LEU A 26 -4.09 -10.57 -0.54
C LEU A 26 -3.19 -11.41 0.38
N ASN A 27 -3.77 -12.21 1.26
CA ASN A 27 -3.04 -13.15 2.10
C ASN A 27 -2.42 -14.29 1.28
N ASP A 28 -3.14 -14.81 0.29
CA ASP A 28 -2.61 -15.86 -0.58
C ASP A 28 -1.51 -15.34 -1.50
N LEU A 29 -1.60 -14.08 -1.94
CA LEU A 29 -0.61 -13.41 -2.77
C LEU A 29 0.80 -13.39 -2.12
N VAL A 30 0.87 -13.37 -0.79
CA VAL A 30 2.13 -13.40 -0.03
C VAL A 30 2.44 -14.77 0.59
N SER A 31 1.57 -15.77 0.34
CA SER A 31 1.66 -17.10 0.96
C SER A 31 1.87 -18.24 -0.02
N TYR A 32 1.63 -18.01 -1.31
CA TYR A 32 1.73 -19.05 -2.33
C TYR A 32 2.52 -18.56 -3.55
N ASN A 33 3.40 -19.41 -4.09
CA ASN A 33 4.06 -19.16 -5.36
C ASN A 33 3.27 -19.72 -6.55
N HIS A 34 2.38 -20.69 -6.27
CA HIS A 34 1.63 -21.39 -7.30
C HIS A 34 0.15 -21.44 -6.94
N LYS A 35 -0.71 -21.55 -7.95
CA LYS A 35 -2.13 -21.77 -7.75
C LYS A 35 -2.41 -23.19 -7.26
N HIS A 36 -3.41 -23.35 -6.42
CA HIS A 36 -3.86 -24.59 -5.81
C HIS A 36 -5.34 -24.85 -6.12
N ASN A 37 -5.68 -25.10 -7.41
CA ASN A 37 -7.05 -25.21 -7.91
C ASN A 37 -7.52 -26.66 -8.09
N LEU A 38 -6.84 -27.66 -7.49
CA LEU A 38 -7.20 -29.08 -7.69
C LEU A 38 -8.64 -29.38 -7.27
N GLU A 39 -9.17 -28.71 -6.27
CA GLU A 39 -10.55 -28.89 -5.80
C GLU A 39 -11.60 -28.41 -6.81
N ASN A 40 -11.20 -27.59 -7.80
CA ASN A 40 -12.09 -27.15 -8.87
C ASN A 40 -12.43 -28.27 -9.88
N GLY A 41 -11.70 -29.41 -9.86
CA GLY A 41 -11.93 -30.55 -10.74
C GLY A 41 -11.38 -30.39 -12.15
N GLU A 42 -10.52 -29.39 -12.40
CA GLU A 42 -9.92 -29.06 -13.69
C GLU A 42 -8.41 -29.40 -13.76
N ASP A 43 -7.92 -30.30 -12.91
CA ASP A 43 -6.51 -30.72 -12.82
C ASP A 43 -5.54 -29.55 -12.67
N ASN A 44 -5.94 -28.49 -11.94
CA ASN A 44 -5.18 -27.26 -11.72
C ASN A 44 -4.86 -26.49 -13.02
N ARG A 45 -5.63 -26.70 -14.10
CA ARG A 45 -5.43 -26.02 -15.39
C ARG A 45 -6.16 -24.69 -15.50
N ASP A 46 -7.23 -24.52 -14.75
CA ASP A 46 -8.08 -23.34 -14.68
C ASP A 46 -7.43 -22.18 -13.91
N GLY A 47 -8.05 -21.00 -14.01
CA GLY A 47 -7.55 -19.76 -13.40
C GLY A 47 -6.29 -19.19 -14.07
N HIS A 48 -5.74 -18.15 -13.49
CA HIS A 48 -4.55 -17.49 -14.01
C HIS A 48 -3.30 -18.38 -13.85
N CYS A 49 -2.41 -18.36 -14.85
CA CYS A 49 -1.15 -19.10 -14.82
C CYS A 49 0.05 -18.25 -14.40
N SER A 50 -0.11 -16.92 -14.37
CA SER A 50 0.95 -15.97 -14.03
C SER A 50 0.44 -15.07 -12.91
N GLU A 51 0.75 -15.45 -11.68
CA GLU A 51 0.48 -14.64 -10.50
C GLU A 51 1.74 -13.86 -10.12
N PHE A 52 1.58 -12.60 -9.71
CA PHE A 52 2.65 -11.82 -9.11
C PHE A 52 2.74 -12.12 -7.60
N SER A 53 2.63 -13.40 -7.24
CA SER A 53 2.63 -13.89 -5.87
C SER A 53 4.02 -14.33 -5.43
N PHE A 54 4.24 -14.32 -4.12
CA PHE A 54 5.50 -14.76 -3.52
C PHE A 54 5.24 -15.29 -2.11
N ASN A 55 5.52 -16.57 -1.86
CA ASN A 55 5.23 -17.28 -0.61
C ASN A 55 6.05 -16.84 0.61
N CYS A 56 6.96 -15.89 0.43
CA CYS A 56 7.87 -15.39 1.48
C CYS A 56 8.79 -16.46 2.09
N GLY A 57 9.05 -17.54 1.35
CA GLY A 57 9.97 -18.62 1.74
C GLY A 57 9.27 -19.92 2.12
N ILE A 58 7.99 -19.92 2.44
CA ILE A 58 7.21 -21.13 2.78
C ILE A 58 5.87 -21.10 2.06
N GLU A 59 5.58 -22.17 1.31
CA GLU A 59 4.32 -22.33 0.58
C GLU A 59 3.17 -22.64 1.55
N GLY A 60 2.12 -21.79 1.51
CA GLY A 60 0.92 -21.98 2.31
C GLY A 60 1.05 -21.56 3.79
N PRO A 61 0.21 -22.10 4.67
CA PRO A 61 0.20 -21.77 6.09
C PRO A 61 1.52 -22.14 6.79
N THR A 62 1.97 -21.30 7.74
CA THR A 62 3.19 -21.51 8.50
C THR A 62 3.08 -20.97 9.92
N GLN A 63 3.96 -21.41 10.82
CA GLN A 63 4.18 -20.86 12.16
C GLN A 63 5.55 -20.20 12.28
N ASP A 64 6.30 -20.09 11.18
CA ASP A 64 7.59 -19.42 11.16
C ASP A 64 7.40 -17.91 11.35
N ALA A 65 7.94 -17.38 12.44
CA ALA A 65 7.73 -16.00 12.84
C ALA A 65 8.34 -14.98 11.86
N GLU A 66 9.47 -15.32 11.23
CA GLU A 66 10.14 -14.44 10.26
C GLU A 66 9.33 -14.35 8.96
N VAL A 67 8.80 -15.49 8.51
CA VAL A 67 7.94 -15.56 7.33
C VAL A 67 6.62 -14.81 7.57
N LEU A 68 6.00 -15.01 8.73
CA LEU A 68 4.75 -14.32 9.10
C LEU A 68 4.96 -12.82 9.18
N GLU A 69 6.07 -12.36 9.77
CA GLU A 69 6.38 -10.93 9.83
C GLU A 69 6.63 -10.34 8.44
N LEU A 70 7.33 -11.05 7.55
CA LEU A 70 7.55 -10.60 6.18
C LEU A 70 6.22 -10.49 5.39
N ARG A 71 5.32 -11.47 5.55
CA ARG A 71 3.97 -11.44 4.97
C ARG A 71 3.19 -10.24 5.48
N ARG A 72 3.20 -10.02 6.81
CA ARG A 72 2.53 -8.89 7.45
C ARG A 72 3.00 -7.54 6.87
N ARG A 73 4.31 -7.32 6.76
CA ARG A 73 4.87 -6.09 6.18
C ARG A 73 4.39 -5.85 4.76
N LYS A 74 4.43 -6.88 3.91
CA LYS A 74 3.99 -6.77 2.52
C LYS A 74 2.51 -6.46 2.40
N ILE A 75 1.65 -7.11 3.19
CA ILE A 75 0.21 -6.84 3.23
C ILE A 75 -0.06 -5.40 3.64
N ARG A 76 0.57 -4.93 4.72
CA ARG A 76 0.43 -3.54 5.18
C ARG A 76 0.92 -2.53 4.15
N LEU A 77 2.06 -2.80 3.50
CA LEU A 77 2.56 -1.96 2.42
C LEU A 77 1.58 -1.88 1.24
N MET A 78 0.99 -3.00 0.83
CA MET A 78 0.03 -3.03 -0.27
C MET A 78 -1.25 -2.26 0.07
N HIS A 79 -1.80 -2.41 1.28
CA HIS A 79 -2.92 -1.57 1.73
C HIS A 79 -2.55 -0.08 1.78
N PHE A 80 -1.36 0.25 2.27
CA PHE A 80 -0.87 1.63 2.25
C PHE A 80 -0.88 2.20 0.83
N LEU A 81 -0.22 1.52 -0.12
CA LEU A 81 -0.13 1.96 -1.51
C LEU A 81 -1.50 2.13 -2.15
N LEU A 82 -2.42 1.21 -1.90
CA LEU A 82 -3.78 1.29 -2.41
C LEU A 82 -4.49 2.56 -1.92
N GLN A 83 -4.39 2.87 -0.63
CA GLN A 83 -5.11 4.00 -0.04
C GLN A 83 -4.49 5.37 -0.38
N VAL A 84 -3.18 5.45 -0.64
CA VAL A 84 -2.52 6.69 -1.05
C VAL A 84 -2.47 6.90 -2.56
N SER A 85 -2.92 5.93 -3.35
CA SER A 85 -3.00 6.03 -4.80
C SER A 85 -4.18 6.90 -5.25
N ASN A 86 -3.95 7.69 -6.30
CA ASN A 86 -5.01 8.49 -6.92
C ASN A 86 -5.96 7.58 -7.72
N GLY A 87 -7.27 7.74 -7.55
CA GLY A 87 -8.32 6.91 -8.15
C GLY A 87 -9.26 6.36 -7.06
N ILE A 88 -10.11 5.41 -7.42
CA ILE A 88 -11.07 4.76 -6.52
C ILE A 88 -10.43 3.46 -5.98
N PRO A 89 -10.13 3.36 -4.68
CA PRO A 89 -9.60 2.12 -4.12
C PRO A 89 -10.69 1.06 -4.02
N MET A 90 -10.39 -0.15 -4.46
CA MET A 90 -11.22 -1.35 -4.31
C MET A 90 -10.45 -2.38 -3.48
N ILE A 91 -11.07 -2.90 -2.44
CA ILE A 91 -10.55 -3.95 -1.57
C ILE A 91 -11.41 -5.21 -1.78
N LEU A 92 -10.79 -6.35 -1.99
CA LEU A 92 -11.48 -7.63 -1.98
C LEU A 92 -11.94 -7.93 -0.55
N ALA A 93 -13.21 -8.32 -0.38
CA ALA A 93 -13.78 -8.60 0.94
C ALA A 93 -12.97 -9.66 1.69
N GLY A 94 -12.46 -9.30 2.87
CA GLY A 94 -11.65 -10.15 3.72
C GLY A 94 -10.14 -9.94 3.62
N ASP A 95 -9.64 -9.16 2.67
CA ASP A 95 -8.20 -8.84 2.59
C ASP A 95 -7.74 -8.04 3.81
N GLU A 96 -8.61 -7.22 4.39
CA GLU A 96 -8.38 -6.46 5.62
C GLU A 96 -8.26 -7.32 6.87
N MET A 97 -8.58 -8.61 6.79
CA MET A 97 -8.56 -9.54 7.92
C MET A 97 -7.88 -10.88 7.61
N LEU A 98 -7.03 -10.91 6.59
CA LEU A 98 -6.23 -12.09 6.18
C LEU A 98 -7.07 -13.28 5.68
N ARG A 99 -8.19 -13.05 4.99
CA ARG A 99 -8.95 -14.11 4.32
C ARG A 99 -8.03 -14.88 3.36
N THR A 100 -8.20 -16.19 3.31
CA THR A 100 -7.49 -17.08 2.39
C THR A 100 -8.46 -17.93 1.59
N GLN A 101 -8.10 -18.24 0.38
CA GLN A 101 -8.69 -19.28 -0.48
C GLN A 101 -7.72 -20.46 -0.65
N LEU A 102 -6.73 -20.59 0.29
CA LEU A 102 -5.74 -21.66 0.32
C LEU A 102 -4.94 -21.77 -1.00
N GLY A 103 -4.69 -20.62 -1.64
CA GLY A 103 -4.00 -20.55 -2.93
C GLY A 103 -4.86 -20.88 -4.14
N ASN A 104 -6.17 -21.12 -3.97
CA ASN A 104 -7.10 -21.26 -5.09
C ASN A 104 -7.37 -19.87 -5.68
N ASN A 105 -6.93 -19.67 -6.92
CA ASN A 105 -7.09 -18.39 -7.63
C ASN A 105 -8.28 -18.35 -8.60
N ASN A 106 -9.17 -19.37 -8.55
CA ASN A 106 -10.35 -19.46 -9.40
C ASN A 106 -11.52 -20.14 -8.65
N ALA A 107 -11.83 -19.66 -7.46
CA ALA A 107 -12.74 -20.31 -6.53
C ALA A 107 -14.24 -20.08 -6.80
N TYR A 108 -14.61 -19.50 -7.95
CA TYR A 108 -15.98 -19.09 -8.28
C TYR A 108 -17.02 -20.21 -8.25
N CYS A 109 -16.61 -21.46 -8.51
CA CYS A 109 -17.48 -22.62 -8.54
C CYS A 109 -17.78 -23.25 -7.17
N HIS A 110 -17.18 -22.70 -6.09
CA HIS A 110 -17.34 -23.22 -4.75
C HIS A 110 -18.40 -22.47 -3.95
N ASP A 111 -19.32 -23.21 -3.33
CA ASP A 111 -20.17 -22.75 -2.23
C ASP A 111 -19.76 -23.49 -0.96
N SER A 112 -18.64 -23.10 -0.38
CA SER A 112 -18.00 -23.80 0.74
C SER A 112 -17.14 -22.83 1.58
N PRO A 113 -16.60 -23.26 2.73
CA PRO A 113 -15.69 -22.46 3.54
C PRO A 113 -14.48 -21.90 2.77
N LEU A 114 -14.12 -22.46 1.62
CA LEU A 114 -13.05 -21.94 0.75
C LEU A 114 -13.36 -20.51 0.26
N THR A 115 -14.64 -20.23 -0.03
CA THR A 115 -15.07 -18.93 -0.58
C THR A 115 -15.83 -18.07 0.43
N TRP A 116 -16.35 -18.67 1.49
CA TRP A 116 -17.08 -17.91 2.51
C TRP A 116 -16.15 -16.95 3.25
N VAL A 117 -16.69 -15.84 3.70
CA VAL A 117 -15.96 -14.89 4.54
C VAL A 117 -16.10 -15.32 6.00
N ASP A 118 -15.01 -15.79 6.59
CA ASP A 118 -14.95 -16.09 8.03
C ASP A 118 -14.79 -14.80 8.83
N TRP A 119 -15.87 -14.27 9.36
CA TRP A 119 -15.88 -13.05 10.14
C TRP A 119 -15.12 -13.14 11.47
N THR A 120 -14.81 -14.35 11.96
CA THR A 120 -13.97 -14.51 13.16
C THR A 120 -12.53 -14.06 12.92
N LEU A 121 -12.10 -13.98 11.66
CA LEU A 121 -10.79 -13.44 11.29
C LEU A 121 -10.65 -11.96 11.66
N ALA A 122 -11.75 -11.19 11.67
CA ALA A 122 -11.70 -9.77 12.04
C ALA A 122 -11.28 -9.58 13.50
N GLU A 123 -11.73 -10.44 14.41
CA GLU A 123 -11.30 -10.41 15.82
C GLU A 123 -9.85 -10.87 15.98
N ARG A 124 -9.48 -11.97 15.29
CA ARG A 124 -8.13 -12.55 15.35
C ARG A 124 -7.05 -11.64 14.76
N ASN A 125 -7.42 -10.82 13.78
CA ASN A 125 -6.53 -9.91 13.05
C ASN A 125 -6.94 -8.43 13.23
N SER A 126 -7.47 -8.08 14.42
CA SER A 126 -8.00 -6.75 14.73
C SER A 126 -6.99 -5.63 14.45
N GLU A 127 -5.70 -5.86 14.70
CA GLU A 127 -4.64 -4.91 14.40
C GLU A 127 -4.57 -4.53 12.90
N LEU A 128 -4.75 -5.50 11.99
CA LEU A 128 -4.77 -5.23 10.57
C LEU A 128 -6.06 -4.50 10.16
N VAL A 129 -7.20 -4.89 10.73
CA VAL A 129 -8.49 -4.22 10.48
C VAL A 129 -8.42 -2.75 10.91
N GLU A 130 -7.89 -2.47 12.10
CA GLU A 130 -7.68 -1.12 12.62
C GLU A 130 -6.70 -0.32 11.74
N TYR A 131 -5.61 -0.95 11.32
CA TYR A 131 -4.65 -0.33 10.41
C TYR A 131 -5.30 0.07 9.09
N VAL A 132 -6.03 -0.84 8.43
CA VAL A 132 -6.73 -0.54 7.16
C VAL A 132 -7.79 0.53 7.36
N GLY A 133 -8.54 0.47 8.46
CA GLY A 133 -9.52 1.50 8.85
C GLY A 133 -8.88 2.89 8.96
N SER A 134 -7.72 2.98 9.60
CA SER A 134 -7.00 4.25 9.75
C SER A 134 -6.43 4.79 8.44
N LEU A 135 -5.99 3.93 7.52
CA LEU A 135 -5.59 4.34 6.17
C LEU A 135 -6.78 4.93 5.39
N ILE A 136 -7.96 4.30 5.51
CA ILE A 136 -9.21 4.81 4.91
C ILE A 136 -9.58 6.17 5.50
N ASP A 137 -9.47 6.33 6.80
CA ASP A 137 -9.74 7.60 7.49
C ASP A 137 -8.74 8.69 7.09
N PHE A 138 -7.45 8.34 7.00
CA PHE A 138 -6.43 9.25 6.49
C PHE A 138 -6.79 9.72 5.07
N ARG A 139 -7.13 8.79 4.17
CA ARG A 139 -7.55 9.10 2.81
C ARG A 139 -8.75 10.05 2.79
N LYS A 140 -9.81 9.74 3.53
CA LYS A 140 -11.02 10.57 3.61
C LYS A 140 -10.71 11.99 4.10
N LYS A 141 -9.94 12.12 5.17
CA LYS A 141 -9.57 13.41 5.77
C LYS A 141 -8.72 14.29 4.85
N ASN A 142 -7.89 13.68 4.02
CA ASN A 142 -6.94 14.40 3.17
C ASN A 142 -7.31 14.34 1.68
N PHE A 143 -8.48 13.82 1.30
CA PHE A 143 -8.87 13.58 -0.10
C PHE A 143 -8.77 14.85 -0.95
N GLY A 144 -9.36 15.95 -0.49
CA GLY A 144 -9.36 17.23 -1.21
C GLY A 144 -7.97 17.83 -1.36
N PHE A 145 -7.03 17.54 -0.43
CA PHE A 145 -5.64 17.96 -0.55
C PHE A 145 -4.86 17.07 -1.49
N LEU A 146 -4.98 15.75 -1.34
CA LEU A 146 -4.13 14.79 -2.04
C LEU A 146 -4.55 14.58 -3.51
N PHE A 147 -5.85 14.65 -3.81
CA PHE A 147 -6.41 14.15 -5.07
C PHE A 147 -7.26 15.18 -5.84
N SER A 148 -7.17 16.46 -5.52
CA SER A 148 -7.86 17.52 -6.25
C SER A 148 -7.13 17.92 -7.53
N GLU A 149 -7.81 18.69 -8.39
CA GLU A 149 -7.20 19.27 -9.60
C GLU A 149 -6.09 20.28 -9.28
N THR A 150 -6.10 20.84 -8.07
CA THR A 150 -5.07 21.77 -7.57
C THR A 150 -3.89 21.09 -6.92
N SER A 151 -3.87 19.75 -6.89
CA SER A 151 -2.77 18.96 -6.32
C SER A 151 -1.69 18.73 -7.37
N HIS A 152 -0.43 18.97 -6.98
CA HIS A 152 0.75 18.78 -7.81
C HIS A 152 1.64 17.70 -7.21
N TYR A 153 2.11 16.79 -8.05
CA TYR A 153 2.98 15.68 -7.67
C TYR A 153 4.36 15.88 -8.26
N ARG A 154 5.39 15.68 -7.44
CA ARG A 154 6.79 15.63 -7.87
C ARG A 154 7.39 14.33 -7.36
N TRP A 155 8.22 13.71 -8.18
CA TRP A 155 8.85 12.43 -7.90
C TRP A 155 10.34 12.64 -7.65
N PHE A 156 10.88 11.84 -6.73
CA PHE A 156 12.27 11.91 -6.30
C PHE A 156 12.84 10.51 -6.15
N ASN A 157 14.16 10.39 -6.29
CA ASN A 157 14.86 9.19 -5.83
C ASN A 157 15.09 9.23 -4.30
N ALA A 158 15.68 8.17 -3.76
CA ALA A 158 15.92 8.09 -2.30
C ALA A 158 16.89 9.17 -1.80
N ILE A 159 17.82 9.63 -2.64
CA ILE A 159 18.76 10.70 -2.26
C ILE A 159 18.18 12.13 -2.41
N GLY A 160 16.89 12.24 -2.75
CA GLY A 160 16.15 13.50 -2.78
C GLY A 160 16.30 14.31 -4.06
N GLU A 161 16.86 13.74 -5.12
CA GLU A 161 16.92 14.38 -6.44
C GLU A 161 15.62 14.13 -7.20
N GLU A 162 15.12 15.15 -7.88
CA GLU A 162 13.91 15.03 -8.70
C GLU A 162 14.19 14.16 -9.92
N GLU A 163 13.36 13.15 -10.12
CA GLU A 163 13.55 12.12 -11.14
C GLU A 163 12.22 11.71 -11.75
N SER A 164 12.23 11.35 -13.04
CA SER A 164 11.09 10.67 -13.66
C SER A 164 11.05 9.21 -13.16
N LEU A 165 9.86 8.69 -12.91
CA LEU A 165 9.70 7.27 -12.56
C LEU A 165 10.17 6.39 -13.71
N GLU A 166 11.20 5.60 -13.44
CA GLU A 166 11.64 4.52 -14.33
C GLU A 166 10.87 3.23 -14.03
N GLU A 167 10.81 2.33 -15.02
CA GLU A 167 10.31 0.99 -14.79
C GLU A 167 11.27 0.23 -13.84
N TYR A 168 10.69 -0.58 -12.92
CA TYR A 168 11.42 -1.46 -11.98
C TYR A 168 12.16 -0.78 -10.83
N VAL A 169 11.81 0.44 -10.44
CA VAL A 169 12.32 1.05 -9.21
C VAL A 169 11.79 0.30 -7.97
N ARG A 170 12.67 0.16 -6.97
CA ARG A 170 12.32 -0.46 -5.67
C ARG A 170 12.15 0.55 -4.55
N THR A 171 12.33 1.83 -4.83
CA THR A 171 12.02 2.92 -3.91
C THR A 171 11.16 3.95 -4.62
N LEU A 172 10.15 4.45 -3.93
CA LEU A 172 9.32 5.54 -4.42
C LEU A 172 9.34 6.66 -3.40
N HIS A 173 9.60 7.87 -3.86
CA HIS A 173 9.51 9.07 -3.05
C HIS A 173 8.74 10.11 -3.85
N TRP A 174 7.58 10.52 -3.35
CA TRP A 174 6.85 11.60 -4.01
C TRP A 174 6.35 12.63 -3.01
N GLN A 175 6.26 13.85 -3.52
CA GLN A 175 5.73 15.02 -2.85
C GLN A 175 4.35 15.32 -3.40
N VAL A 176 3.45 15.74 -2.52
CA VAL A 176 2.17 16.33 -2.89
C VAL A 176 2.08 17.73 -2.32
N LEU A 177 1.86 18.69 -3.21
CA LEU A 177 1.57 20.09 -2.90
C LEU A 177 0.19 20.43 -3.39
N ASN A 178 -0.50 21.36 -2.73
CA ASN A 178 -1.81 21.83 -3.16
C ASN A 178 -1.83 23.36 -3.21
N GLN A 179 -2.29 23.92 -4.33
CA GLN A 179 -2.35 25.38 -4.52
C GLN A 179 -3.27 26.08 -3.52
N GLN A 180 -4.26 25.40 -2.97
CA GLN A 180 -5.20 25.96 -1.99
C GLN A 180 -4.64 25.97 -0.56
N SER A 181 -3.55 25.23 -0.32
CA SER A 181 -2.88 25.16 0.97
C SER A 181 -1.35 25.06 0.77
N PRO A 182 -0.72 26.11 0.23
CA PRO A 182 0.66 26.08 -0.19
C PRO A 182 1.66 25.90 0.97
N GLU A 183 1.22 26.17 2.21
CA GLU A 183 1.99 25.97 3.44
C GLU A 183 2.06 24.49 3.87
N THR A 184 1.23 23.63 3.29
CA THR A 184 1.17 22.20 3.62
C THR A 184 1.84 21.37 2.53
N GLU A 185 2.61 20.38 2.94
CA GLU A 185 3.28 19.42 2.08
C GLU A 185 3.12 18.02 2.64
N PHE A 186 2.84 17.04 1.77
CA PHE A 186 2.96 15.62 2.10
C PHE A 186 4.11 14.99 1.33
N ARG A 187 4.84 14.10 1.99
CA ARG A 187 5.81 13.21 1.37
C ARG A 187 5.51 11.77 1.69
N PHE A 188 5.56 10.94 0.67
CA PHE A 188 5.39 9.50 0.78
C PHE A 188 6.70 8.84 0.39
N LEU A 189 7.21 8.01 1.29
CA LEU A 189 8.47 7.29 1.16
C LEU A 189 8.16 5.81 1.18
N VAL A 190 8.52 5.08 0.12
CA VAL A 190 8.21 3.65 -0.03
C VAL A 190 9.49 2.89 -0.32
N ASN A 191 9.72 1.84 0.45
CA ASN A 191 10.85 0.95 0.31
C ASN A 191 10.37 -0.47 0.01
N CYS A 192 10.62 -0.96 -1.21
CA CYS A 192 10.36 -2.33 -1.64
C CYS A 192 11.61 -3.23 -1.62
N PHE A 193 12.71 -2.79 -1.01
CA PHE A 193 13.83 -3.67 -0.67
C PHE A 193 13.53 -4.44 0.61
N ASP A 194 14.29 -5.49 0.85
CA ASP A 194 14.27 -6.33 2.06
C ASP A 194 15.03 -5.74 3.24
N ARG A 195 15.74 -4.63 3.02
CA ARG A 195 16.58 -3.92 4.00
C ARG A 195 16.14 -2.47 4.17
N PRO A 196 16.49 -1.81 5.30
CA PRO A 196 16.23 -0.39 5.47
C PRO A 196 16.92 0.46 4.40
N VAL A 197 16.24 1.54 4.00
CA VAL A 197 16.76 2.56 3.07
C VAL A 197 16.61 3.93 3.70
N GLU A 198 17.66 4.74 3.59
CA GLU A 198 17.64 6.13 3.98
C GLU A 198 17.11 7.00 2.85
N PHE A 199 16.08 7.79 3.16
CA PHE A 199 15.51 8.78 2.24
C PHE A 199 15.92 10.18 2.67
N ARG A 200 16.42 10.98 1.74
CA ARG A 200 16.66 12.40 1.98
C ARG A 200 15.38 13.20 1.75
N VAL A 201 15.03 14.00 2.74
CA VAL A 201 13.92 14.95 2.71
C VAL A 201 14.47 16.35 2.98
N PRO A 202 13.80 17.44 2.55
CA PRO A 202 14.27 18.79 2.84
C PRO A 202 14.46 19.02 4.35
N GLU A 203 15.51 19.78 4.71
CA GLU A 203 15.75 20.22 6.07
C GLU A 203 14.71 21.28 6.44
N LYS A 204 13.57 20.84 6.95
CA LYS A 204 12.52 21.68 7.51
C LYS A 204 12.36 21.33 8.98
N ASN A 205 12.07 22.33 9.81
CA ASN A 205 12.15 22.18 11.26
C ASN A 205 11.07 21.29 11.89
N GLU A 206 9.98 21.00 11.18
CA GLU A 206 8.83 20.28 11.78
C GLU A 206 8.13 19.38 10.73
N TRP A 207 8.68 18.19 10.54
CA TRP A 207 7.95 17.11 9.89
C TRP A 207 7.14 16.32 10.92
N GLU A 208 5.90 16.03 10.61
CA GLU A 208 5.06 15.07 11.34
C GLU A 208 5.05 13.74 10.60
N LEU A 209 5.38 12.64 11.28
CA LEU A 209 5.11 11.30 10.78
C LEU A 209 3.62 11.00 10.99
N ILE A 210 2.88 10.83 9.91
CA ILE A 210 1.42 10.63 9.95
C ILE A 210 1.06 9.16 9.84
N LEU A 211 1.75 8.42 8.97
CA LEU A 211 1.54 6.99 8.76
C LEU A 211 2.88 6.28 8.70
N ASP A 212 2.95 5.09 9.29
CA ASP A 212 4.05 4.15 9.15
C ASP A 212 3.48 2.74 8.95
N SER A 213 3.79 2.12 7.81
CA SER A 213 3.30 0.77 7.52
C SER A 213 4.06 -0.31 8.28
N TYR A 214 5.25 -0.03 8.79
CA TYR A 214 6.06 -0.95 9.59
C TYR A 214 5.64 -0.97 11.05
N GLY A 215 5.46 0.20 11.65
CA GLY A 215 5.03 0.38 13.03
C GLY A 215 3.53 0.64 13.16
N ASP A 216 3.05 0.72 14.40
CA ASP A 216 1.64 1.02 14.70
C ASP A 216 1.39 2.53 14.81
N VAL A 217 2.18 3.34 14.10
CA VAL A 217 2.03 4.79 14.12
C VAL A 217 0.85 5.19 13.24
N LEU A 218 -0.23 5.52 13.90
CA LEU A 218 -1.49 5.99 13.33
C LEU A 218 -1.81 7.36 13.92
N GLY A 219 -1.01 8.37 13.57
CA GLY A 219 -1.22 9.73 14.05
C GLY A 219 0.05 10.57 14.05
N PRO A 220 -0.06 11.88 14.22
CA PRO A 220 1.08 12.78 14.11
C PRO A 220 2.06 12.56 15.26
N ILE A 221 3.26 12.13 14.94
CA ILE A 221 4.43 12.16 15.82
C ILE A 221 5.38 13.21 15.27
N SER A 222 5.77 14.18 16.12
CA SER A 222 6.78 15.17 15.75
C SER A 222 8.10 14.48 15.44
N TRP A 223 8.68 14.78 14.30
CA TRP A 223 9.94 14.22 13.83
C TRP A 223 11.02 15.30 13.87
N GLU A 224 11.95 15.18 14.80
CA GLU A 224 12.96 16.22 15.06
C GLU A 224 14.26 16.09 14.23
N LYS A 225 14.36 15.14 13.31
CA LYS A 225 15.58 14.98 12.51
C LYS A 225 15.37 15.54 11.10
N PRO A 226 15.84 16.77 10.82
CA PRO A 226 15.87 17.29 9.47
C PRO A 226 16.85 16.49 8.59
N GLY A 227 16.49 16.30 7.34
CA GLY A 227 17.39 15.87 6.29
C GLY A 227 17.34 14.39 5.91
N SER A 228 17.08 13.44 6.82
CA SER A 228 16.99 12.03 6.45
C SER A 228 15.96 11.24 7.26
N VAL A 229 15.35 10.24 6.61
CA VAL A 229 14.33 9.34 7.16
C VAL A 229 14.64 7.90 6.77
N TRP A 230 14.82 7.03 7.75
CA TRP A 230 14.96 5.60 7.51
C TRP A 230 13.58 4.95 7.33
N VAL A 231 13.45 4.17 6.26
CA VAL A 231 12.25 3.38 5.94
C VAL A 231 12.65 1.91 5.92
N GLU A 232 12.02 1.13 6.77
CA GLU A 232 12.29 -0.30 6.91
C GLU A 232 12.01 -1.09 5.63
N GLY A 233 12.55 -2.31 5.54
CA GLY A 233 12.31 -3.16 4.37
C GLY A 233 10.84 -3.53 4.21
N PHE A 234 10.35 -3.46 2.97
CA PHE A 234 8.94 -3.66 2.61
C PHE A 234 7.99 -2.80 3.45
N SER A 235 8.29 -1.51 3.53
CA SER A 235 7.45 -0.57 4.28
C SER A 235 7.35 0.80 3.61
N ALA A 236 6.49 1.65 4.17
CA ALA A 236 6.27 3.01 3.70
C ALA A 236 5.96 3.96 4.85
N LYS A 237 6.33 5.23 4.68
CA LYS A 237 6.02 6.32 5.60
C LYS A 237 5.34 7.47 4.87
N CYS A 238 4.41 8.13 5.56
CA CYS A 238 3.84 9.40 5.13
C CYS A 238 4.25 10.48 6.11
N LEU A 239 4.92 11.50 5.59
CA LEU A 239 5.31 12.69 6.33
C LEU A 239 4.43 13.86 5.94
N LYS A 240 4.11 14.73 6.88
CA LYS A 240 3.40 15.99 6.66
C LYS A 240 4.20 17.15 7.23
N PHE A 241 4.29 18.20 6.48
CA PHE A 241 4.84 19.48 6.90
C PHE A 241 3.75 20.55 6.89
N ARG A 242 3.73 21.41 7.92
CA ARG A 242 2.96 22.63 7.97
C ARG A 242 3.92 23.80 8.21
N GLY A 243 4.11 24.62 7.20
CA GLY A 243 4.87 25.86 7.34
C GLY A 243 4.10 26.91 8.12
N ASP A 244 4.82 27.83 8.73
CA ASP A 244 4.29 29.02 9.41
C ASP A 244 3.80 30.14 8.43
N GLY A 245 3.39 29.76 7.22
CA GLY A 245 2.81 30.65 6.21
C GLY A 245 3.82 31.57 5.50
N LYS A 246 5.13 31.41 5.75
CA LYS A 246 6.17 32.12 5.00
C LYS A 246 6.67 31.23 3.86
N LEU A 247 6.17 31.49 2.65
CA LEU A 247 6.73 30.92 1.42
C LEU A 247 8.20 31.33 1.30
N VAL A 248 9.10 30.38 1.40
CA VAL A 248 10.47 30.53 0.92
C VAL A 248 10.46 30.03 -0.52
N TYR A 249 10.50 30.98 -1.47
CA TYR A 249 10.64 30.74 -2.89
C TYR A 249 12.08 30.27 -3.22
#